data_3f515b001a362f0f87e1a5449ef7e8fe
#
_entry.id   3f515b001a362f0f87e1a5449ef7e8fe
#
_cell.length_a   1.000
_cell.length_b   1.000
_cell.length_c   1.000
_cell.angle_alpha   90.00
_cell.angle_beta   90.00
_cell.angle_gamma   90.00
#
_symmetry.space_group_name_H-M   'P 1'
#
loop_
_entity.id
_entity.type
_entity.pdbx_description
1 polymer ?
#
loop_
_entity_poly.entity_id
_entity_poly.type
_entity_poly.pdbx_seq_one_letter_code
_entity_poly.pdbx_strand_id
1 'polypeptide(L)'
;LDTPFDLRALLDSCCSIVEGQIVDRHMTFTKQIGPFWHPYLIGSELHIRQVLINILSNAVKYTPDGGEINFRAKETLFEEGLVHLRMEIKDNGIGMSEEFLQHIFEPFTQEQRSSRTHYKGTGLGMAITKKLVDQMHGSLDVESEPGKGSTFIVRLSLPLGTPPKAEPSVVVRHAASAAASGSSWDDASAVGAETAAPAPAAAETVLPLAGLHLLLAEDNELNSEIATALLEEQGASITAVE
;
A
#
# COMPACT_ATOMS: atom_id res chain seq x y z
N LEU A 1 6.06 -10.09 -5.51
CA LEU A 1 6.05 -10.41 -6.96
C LEU A 1 5.98 -9.09 -7.73
N ASP A 2 6.96 -8.86 -8.61
CA ASP A 2 6.97 -7.67 -9.46
C ASP A 2 5.98 -7.85 -10.61
N THR A 3 5.00 -6.98 -10.68
CA THR A 3 3.94 -6.99 -11.71
C THR A 3 3.81 -5.63 -12.36
N PRO A 4 3.29 -5.54 -13.60
CA PRO A 4 2.94 -4.25 -14.19
C PRO A 4 1.83 -3.56 -13.40
N PHE A 5 2.01 -2.27 -13.08
CA PHE A 5 1.03 -1.46 -12.38
C PHE A 5 0.97 -0.03 -12.95
N ASP A 6 -0.13 0.68 -12.65
CA ASP A 6 -0.30 2.09 -12.97
C ASP A 6 0.14 2.95 -11.78
N LEU A 7 1.26 3.65 -11.93
CA LEU A 7 1.82 4.52 -10.91
C LEU A 7 0.84 5.64 -10.50
N ARG A 8 0.13 6.23 -11.46
CA ARG A 8 -0.80 7.31 -11.19
C ARG A 8 -1.95 6.84 -10.33
N ALA A 9 -2.55 5.70 -10.68
CA ALA A 9 -3.65 5.11 -9.92
C ALA A 9 -3.22 4.75 -8.48
N LEU A 10 -2.01 4.18 -8.33
CA LEU A 10 -1.44 3.89 -7.02
C LEU A 10 -1.31 5.14 -6.16
N LEU A 11 -0.70 6.22 -6.69
CA LEU A 11 -0.48 7.46 -5.94
C LEU A 11 -1.79 8.16 -5.57
N ASP A 12 -2.75 8.20 -6.50
CA ASP A 12 -4.07 8.78 -6.24
C ASP A 12 -4.83 7.99 -5.15
N SER A 13 -4.72 6.66 -5.13
CA SER A 13 -5.28 5.81 -4.09
C SER A 13 -4.67 6.12 -2.70
N CYS A 14 -3.34 6.23 -2.61
CA CYS A 14 -2.67 6.60 -1.36
C CYS A 14 -3.11 7.99 -0.85
N CYS A 15 -3.25 8.96 -1.77
CA CYS A 15 -3.71 10.31 -1.41
C CYS A 15 -5.14 10.30 -0.85
N SER A 16 -6.03 9.51 -1.44
CA SER A 16 -7.44 9.43 -1.00
C SER A 16 -7.58 8.93 0.43
N ILE A 17 -6.71 8.00 0.85
CA ILE A 17 -6.68 7.51 2.25
C ILE A 17 -6.32 8.66 3.20
N VAL A 18 -5.30 9.45 2.87
CA VAL A 18 -4.88 10.59 3.69
C VAL A 18 -5.95 11.67 3.74
N GLU A 19 -6.57 11.99 2.59
CA GLU A 19 -7.66 12.96 2.51
C GLU A 19 -8.81 12.59 3.46
N GLY A 20 -9.13 11.29 3.58
CA GLY A 20 -10.13 10.80 4.53
C GLY A 20 -9.74 11.02 6.01
N GLN A 21 -8.46 10.87 6.34
CA GLN A 21 -7.98 10.99 7.73
C GLN A 21 -7.88 12.43 8.25
N ILE A 22 -7.76 13.41 7.36
CA ILE A 22 -7.53 14.83 7.75
C ILE A 22 -8.80 15.68 7.80
N VAL A 23 -9.96 15.14 7.36
CA VAL A 23 -11.23 15.91 7.24
C VAL A 23 -11.57 16.63 8.54
N ASP A 24 -11.53 15.93 9.68
CA ASP A 24 -11.94 16.46 10.98
C ASP A 24 -10.81 17.26 11.68
N ARG A 25 -9.61 17.28 11.12
CA ARG A 25 -8.43 17.90 11.73
C ARG A 25 -8.09 19.27 11.17
N HIS A 26 -8.89 19.80 10.24
CA HIS A 26 -8.67 21.09 9.57
C HIS A 26 -7.27 21.23 8.95
N MET A 27 -6.66 20.11 8.56
CA MET A 27 -5.33 20.09 7.96
C MET A 27 -5.41 20.40 6.47
N THR A 28 -4.35 20.97 5.92
CA THR A 28 -4.21 21.20 4.48
C THR A 28 -3.34 20.11 3.87
N PHE A 29 -3.87 19.38 2.88
CA PHE A 29 -3.11 18.42 2.09
C PHE A 29 -2.96 18.91 0.66
N THR A 30 -1.73 19.17 0.24
CA THR A 30 -1.41 19.62 -1.13
C THR A 30 -0.71 18.50 -1.86
N LYS A 31 -1.19 18.14 -3.05
CA LYS A 31 -0.60 17.10 -3.89
C LYS A 31 -0.15 17.65 -5.24
N GLN A 32 1.08 17.35 -5.62
CA GLN A 32 1.69 17.66 -6.92
C GLN A 32 2.21 16.37 -7.54
N ILE A 33 1.35 15.69 -8.30
CA ILE A 33 1.61 14.38 -8.87
C ILE A 33 1.76 14.49 -10.38
N GLY A 34 2.95 14.13 -10.88
CA GLY A 34 3.33 14.14 -12.30
C GLY A 34 3.63 15.54 -12.87
N PRO A 35 3.67 15.64 -14.20
CA PRO A 35 3.35 14.59 -15.17
C PRO A 35 4.31 13.41 -15.15
N PHE A 36 3.80 12.20 -15.50
CA PHE A 36 4.61 11.03 -15.75
C PHE A 36 4.56 10.71 -17.24
N TRP A 37 5.73 10.61 -17.88
CA TRP A 37 5.84 10.18 -19.29
C TRP A 37 5.70 8.66 -19.41
N HIS A 38 6.05 7.94 -18.31
CA HIS A 38 6.01 6.49 -18.25
C HIS A 38 5.15 6.05 -17.04
N PRO A 39 3.80 6.07 -17.16
CA PRO A 39 2.92 5.79 -16.03
C PRO A 39 2.83 4.30 -15.66
N TYR A 40 3.20 3.39 -16.58
CA TYR A 40 3.15 1.96 -16.33
C TYR A 40 4.54 1.43 -16.01
N LEU A 41 4.69 0.83 -14.85
CA LEU A 41 5.97 0.36 -14.32
C LEU A 41 5.85 -1.10 -13.89
N ILE A 42 7.00 -1.79 -13.78
CA ILE A 42 7.08 -3.13 -13.22
C ILE A 42 7.69 -3.04 -11.83
N GLY A 43 7.01 -3.63 -10.84
CA GLY A 43 7.48 -3.62 -9.46
C GLY A 43 6.40 -4.14 -8.50
N SER A 44 6.69 -4.05 -7.21
CA SER A 44 5.74 -4.40 -6.17
C SER A 44 4.87 -3.19 -5.81
N GLU A 45 3.68 -3.12 -6.40
CA GLU A 45 2.70 -2.09 -6.06
C GLU A 45 2.42 -2.07 -4.55
N LEU A 46 2.29 -3.26 -3.95
CA LEU A 46 2.03 -3.42 -2.52
C LEU A 46 3.14 -2.78 -1.67
N HIS A 47 4.41 -3.03 -1.99
CA HIS A 47 5.52 -2.45 -1.22
C HIS A 47 5.58 -0.92 -1.36
N ILE A 48 5.36 -0.40 -2.56
CA ILE A 48 5.34 1.06 -2.77
C ILE A 48 4.18 1.69 -2.01
N ARG A 49 2.99 1.09 -2.04
CA ARG A 49 1.82 1.49 -1.27
C ARG A 49 2.14 1.52 0.23
N GLN A 50 2.70 0.45 0.77
CA GLN A 50 3.07 0.35 2.19
C GLN A 50 4.06 1.44 2.59
N VAL A 51 5.11 1.68 1.80
CA VAL A 51 6.08 2.77 2.02
C VAL A 51 5.38 4.12 2.10
N LEU A 52 4.54 4.43 1.12
CA LEU A 52 3.84 5.72 1.05
C LEU A 52 2.84 5.91 2.19
N ILE A 53 2.04 4.89 2.49
CA ILE A 53 1.05 4.98 3.58
C ILE A 53 1.74 5.14 4.93
N ASN A 54 2.83 4.40 5.20
CA ASN A 54 3.56 4.57 6.46
C ASN A 54 4.13 5.99 6.63
N ILE A 55 4.67 6.59 5.58
CA ILE A 55 5.20 7.96 5.66
C ILE A 55 4.06 8.98 5.76
N LEU A 56 3.02 8.85 4.95
CA LEU A 56 1.88 9.76 4.93
C LEU A 56 1.08 9.71 6.25
N SER A 57 0.82 8.52 6.80
CA SER A 57 0.14 8.40 8.09
C SER A 57 0.97 8.97 9.24
N ASN A 58 2.30 8.83 9.20
CA ASN A 58 3.18 9.53 10.14
C ASN A 58 3.08 11.06 9.99
N ALA A 59 3.07 11.59 8.77
CA ALA A 59 2.88 13.00 8.53
C ALA A 59 1.55 13.49 9.12
N VAL A 60 0.44 12.76 8.92
CA VAL A 60 -0.86 13.08 9.52
C VAL A 60 -0.78 13.02 11.05
N LYS A 61 -0.19 11.95 11.60
CA LYS A 61 -0.11 11.70 13.04
C LYS A 61 0.67 12.78 13.79
N TYR A 62 1.79 13.23 13.24
CA TYR A 62 2.72 14.14 13.90
C TYR A 62 2.55 15.61 13.52
N THR A 63 1.64 15.91 12.63
CA THR A 63 1.25 17.29 12.31
C THR A 63 0.06 17.69 13.17
N PRO A 64 0.10 18.83 13.87
CA PRO A 64 -1.02 19.32 14.66
C PRO A 64 -2.21 19.71 13.79
N ASP A 65 -3.38 19.81 14.40
CA ASP A 65 -4.60 20.27 13.72
C ASP A 65 -4.38 21.65 13.12
N GLY A 66 -4.88 21.86 11.90
CA GLY A 66 -4.64 23.07 11.11
C GLY A 66 -3.27 23.10 10.43
N GLY A 67 -2.46 22.05 10.56
CA GLY A 67 -1.15 21.96 9.91
C GLY A 67 -1.23 21.63 8.42
N GLU A 68 -0.07 21.47 7.80
CA GLU A 68 0.06 21.31 6.34
C GLU A 68 0.95 20.11 6.00
N ILE A 69 0.48 19.31 5.03
CA ILE A 69 1.21 18.20 4.42
C ILE A 69 1.28 18.41 2.93
N ASN A 70 2.47 18.31 2.36
CA ASN A 70 2.72 18.44 0.93
C ASN A 70 3.28 17.11 0.39
N PHE A 71 2.60 16.52 -0.58
CA PHE A 71 3.07 15.35 -1.31
C PHE A 71 3.41 15.70 -2.75
N ARG A 72 4.65 15.40 -3.15
CA ARG A 72 5.14 15.60 -4.51
C ARG A 72 5.67 14.29 -5.06
N ALA A 73 5.26 13.93 -6.27
CA ALA A 73 5.78 12.79 -6.97
C ALA A 73 6.07 13.15 -8.43
N LYS A 74 7.25 12.83 -8.90
CA LYS A 74 7.67 13.10 -10.28
C LYS A 74 8.61 12.03 -10.82
N GLU A 75 8.55 11.83 -12.12
CA GLU A 75 9.59 11.18 -12.88
C GLU A 75 10.76 12.16 -13.06
N THR A 76 11.98 11.70 -12.80
CA THR A 76 13.18 12.54 -12.86
C THR A 76 14.06 12.22 -14.04
N LEU A 77 14.11 10.95 -14.45
CA LEU A 77 14.94 10.46 -15.54
C LEU A 77 14.36 9.16 -16.09
N PHE A 78 14.58 8.88 -17.37
CA PHE A 78 14.40 7.57 -17.97
C PHE A 78 15.70 7.19 -18.68
N GLU A 79 16.33 6.12 -18.24
CA GLU A 79 17.61 5.66 -18.75
C GLU A 79 17.70 4.13 -18.67
N GLU A 80 18.25 3.51 -19.71
CA GLU A 80 18.47 2.04 -19.77
C GLU A 80 17.21 1.19 -19.48
N GLY A 81 16.01 1.69 -19.82
CA GLY A 81 14.75 1.00 -19.56
C GLY A 81 14.24 1.14 -18.13
N LEU A 82 14.91 1.95 -17.32
CA LEU A 82 14.51 2.28 -15.94
C LEU A 82 13.91 3.68 -15.87
N VAL A 83 12.78 3.79 -15.20
CA VAL A 83 12.13 5.04 -14.84
C VAL A 83 12.52 5.42 -13.43
N HIS A 84 13.18 6.56 -13.29
CA HIS A 84 13.62 7.09 -12.00
C HIS A 84 12.55 8.01 -11.43
N LEU A 85 12.08 7.66 -10.23
CA LEU A 85 11.04 8.37 -9.51
C LEU A 85 11.61 9.07 -8.29
N ARG A 86 11.09 10.26 -8.01
CA ARG A 86 11.27 10.95 -6.72
C ARG A 86 9.91 11.28 -6.13
N MET A 87 9.66 10.77 -4.93
CA MET A 87 8.48 11.05 -4.12
C MET A 87 8.92 11.77 -2.85
N GLU A 88 8.29 12.88 -2.54
CA GLU A 88 8.63 13.76 -1.41
C GLU A 88 7.39 14.03 -0.60
N ILE A 89 7.42 13.70 0.68
CA ILE A 89 6.36 14.00 1.64
C ILE A 89 6.95 14.97 2.67
N LYS A 90 6.38 16.17 2.73
CA LYS A 90 6.78 17.23 3.65
C LYS A 90 5.62 17.61 4.55
N ASP A 91 5.84 17.66 5.84
CA ASP A 91 4.91 18.17 6.85
C ASP A 91 5.51 19.37 7.61
N ASN A 92 4.66 20.15 8.22
CA ASN A 92 5.04 21.21 9.16
C ASN A 92 4.74 20.82 10.62
N GLY A 93 4.86 19.53 10.92
CA GLY A 93 4.59 18.95 12.23
C GLY A 93 5.64 19.27 13.29
N ILE A 94 5.64 18.44 14.34
CA ILE A 94 6.53 18.64 15.50
C ILE A 94 8.01 18.48 15.16
N GLY A 95 8.36 17.88 14.01
CA GLY A 95 9.73 17.54 13.63
C GLY A 95 10.39 16.54 14.58
N MET A 96 11.68 16.30 14.38
CA MET A 96 12.47 15.30 15.13
C MET A 96 13.80 15.89 15.56
N SER A 97 14.32 15.43 16.69
CA SER A 97 15.67 15.80 17.16
C SER A 97 16.75 15.13 16.30
N GLU A 98 17.93 15.73 16.24
CA GLU A 98 19.08 15.16 15.53
C GLU A 98 19.48 13.78 16.10
N GLU A 99 19.38 13.62 17.41
CA GLU A 99 19.64 12.34 18.08
C GLU A 99 18.64 11.26 17.64
N PHE A 100 17.35 11.59 17.56
CA PHE A 100 16.32 10.64 17.10
C PHE A 100 16.46 10.31 15.62
N LEU A 101 16.84 11.26 14.77
CA LEU A 101 17.08 11.04 13.34
C LEU A 101 18.12 9.96 13.05
N GLN A 102 19.14 9.82 13.91
CA GLN A 102 20.16 8.77 13.76
C GLN A 102 19.58 7.35 13.95
N HIS A 103 18.45 7.23 14.64
CA HIS A 103 17.84 5.95 15.03
C HIS A 103 16.45 5.72 14.43
N ILE A 104 15.93 6.66 13.61
CA ILE A 104 14.54 6.61 13.10
C ILE A 104 14.19 5.32 12.35
N PHE A 105 15.18 4.67 11.76
CA PHE A 105 15.00 3.42 11.02
C PHE A 105 15.29 2.16 11.84
N GLU A 106 15.62 2.29 13.12
CA GLU A 106 15.80 1.17 14.02
C GLU A 106 14.43 0.68 14.53
N PRO A 107 14.22 -0.65 14.62
CA PRO A 107 12.97 -1.20 15.13
C PRO A 107 12.70 -0.74 16.57
N PHE A 108 11.41 -0.53 16.90
CA PHE A 108 10.92 -0.13 18.22
C PHE A 108 11.39 1.22 18.73
N THR A 109 11.98 2.03 17.87
CA THR A 109 12.46 3.37 18.22
C THR A 109 11.32 4.38 18.18
N GLN A 110 11.15 5.12 19.29
CA GLN A 110 10.16 6.18 19.45
C GLN A 110 10.80 7.36 20.16
N GLU A 111 10.54 8.58 19.68
CA GLU A 111 11.02 9.77 20.37
C GLU A 111 10.22 10.01 21.65
N GLN A 112 10.84 9.85 22.81
CA GLN A 112 10.22 10.15 24.11
C GLN A 112 10.12 11.65 24.30
N ARG A 113 9.04 12.27 23.89
CA ARG A 113 8.68 13.64 24.27
C ARG A 113 7.66 13.57 25.39
N SER A 114 8.00 14.20 26.53
CA SER A 114 7.25 14.38 27.78
C SER A 114 5.77 13.98 27.79
N SER A 115 5.37 13.37 28.87
CA SER A 115 4.15 12.67 29.30
C SER A 115 2.73 13.21 28.91
N ARG A 116 2.58 14.10 27.94
CA ARG A 116 1.28 14.68 27.56
C ARG A 116 0.77 14.33 26.17
N THR A 117 1.57 13.76 25.30
CA THR A 117 1.16 13.34 23.95
C THR A 117 1.62 11.90 23.68
N HIS A 118 0.81 10.94 24.15
CA HIS A 118 1.01 9.53 23.79
C HIS A 118 0.51 9.31 22.36
N TYR A 119 1.34 9.58 21.38
CA TYR A 119 1.14 9.00 20.06
C TYR A 119 1.53 7.51 20.15
N LYS A 120 0.53 6.65 20.40
CA LYS A 120 0.72 5.20 20.39
C LYS A 120 1.19 4.76 18.99
N GLY A 121 2.19 3.91 18.91
CA GLY A 121 2.65 3.26 17.71
C GLY A 121 3.68 2.19 18.09
N THR A 122 3.87 1.19 17.25
CA THR A 122 4.79 0.08 17.52
C THR A 122 6.26 0.46 17.36
N GLY A 123 6.57 1.59 16.69
CA GLY A 123 7.95 1.96 16.31
C GLY A 123 8.52 1.08 15.19
N LEU A 124 7.69 0.30 14.51
CA LEU A 124 8.13 -0.60 13.43
C LEU A 124 7.96 0.01 12.03
N GLY A 125 7.04 0.95 11.85
CA GLY A 125 6.68 1.47 10.53
C GLY A 125 7.87 1.99 9.74
N MET A 126 8.74 2.82 10.33
CA MET A 126 9.89 3.38 9.60
C MET A 126 11.00 2.36 9.34
N ALA A 127 11.19 1.39 10.23
CA ALA A 127 12.11 0.27 10.00
C ALA A 127 11.63 -0.61 8.83
N ILE A 128 10.34 -0.91 8.78
CA ILE A 128 9.71 -1.64 7.66
C ILE A 128 9.83 -0.82 6.37
N THR A 129 9.53 0.47 6.40
CA THR A 129 9.66 1.38 5.25
C THR A 129 11.06 1.35 4.67
N LYS A 130 12.09 1.49 5.51
CA LYS A 130 13.50 1.42 5.08
C LYS A 130 13.82 0.09 4.44
N LYS A 131 13.42 -1.03 5.07
CA LYS A 131 13.65 -2.37 4.54
C LYS A 131 12.99 -2.59 3.17
N LEU A 132 11.75 -2.13 2.99
CA LEU A 132 11.03 -2.24 1.71
C LEU A 132 11.70 -1.41 0.61
N VAL A 133 12.12 -0.18 0.92
CA VAL A 133 12.83 0.67 -0.04
C VAL A 133 14.16 0.04 -0.45
N ASP A 134 14.92 -0.53 0.51
CA ASP A 134 16.18 -1.22 0.24
C ASP A 134 15.97 -2.49 -0.62
N GLN A 135 14.90 -3.25 -0.37
CA GLN A 135 14.53 -4.41 -1.20
C GLN A 135 14.17 -4.01 -2.64
N MET A 136 13.64 -2.82 -2.84
CA MET A 136 13.38 -2.25 -4.17
C MET A 136 14.60 -1.53 -4.77
N HIS A 137 15.79 -1.66 -4.15
CA HIS A 137 17.02 -0.99 -4.56
C HIS A 137 16.91 0.53 -4.65
N GLY A 138 16.04 1.11 -3.83
CA GLY A 138 15.79 2.54 -3.74
C GLY A 138 16.61 3.24 -2.65
N SER A 139 16.34 4.53 -2.45
CA SER A 139 16.84 5.29 -1.32
C SER A 139 15.72 6.00 -0.57
N LEU A 140 15.88 6.09 0.74
CA LEU A 140 15.00 6.83 1.64
C LEU A 140 15.85 7.79 2.46
N ASP A 141 15.62 9.10 2.24
CA ASP A 141 16.26 10.16 3.00
C ASP A 141 15.23 10.89 3.85
N VAL A 142 15.68 11.45 4.97
CA VAL A 142 14.86 12.22 5.89
C VAL A 142 15.60 13.47 6.33
N GLU A 143 14.91 14.60 6.28
CA GLU A 143 15.35 15.88 6.82
C GLU A 143 14.28 16.35 7.80
N SER A 144 14.68 16.70 9.03
CA SER A 144 13.73 17.16 10.05
C SER A 144 14.41 18.09 11.05
N GLU A 145 13.62 19.03 11.57
CA GLU A 145 14.05 19.94 12.62
C GLU A 145 12.92 20.11 13.63
N PRO A 146 13.20 20.07 14.94
CA PRO A 146 12.20 20.26 15.97
C PRO A 146 11.39 21.55 15.79
N GLY A 147 10.06 21.43 15.73
CA GLY A 147 9.14 22.54 15.56
C GLY A 147 9.00 23.06 14.13
N LYS A 148 9.72 22.51 13.13
CA LYS A 148 9.62 22.90 11.73
C LYS A 148 9.00 21.82 10.83
N GLY A 149 8.88 20.59 11.35
CA GLY A 149 8.35 19.45 10.62
C GLY A 149 9.42 18.56 9.99
N SER A 150 9.00 17.68 9.10
CA SER A 150 9.87 16.69 8.47
C SER A 150 9.66 16.63 6.95
N THR A 151 10.68 16.18 6.24
CA THR A 151 10.65 15.92 4.81
C THR A 151 11.25 14.54 4.55
N PHE A 152 10.44 13.63 4.04
CA PHE A 152 10.85 12.30 3.61
C PHE A 152 10.97 12.27 2.09
N ILE A 153 12.04 11.70 1.58
CA ILE A 153 12.33 11.62 0.15
C ILE A 153 12.60 10.16 -0.22
N VAL A 154 11.69 9.57 -0.99
CA VAL A 154 11.84 8.22 -1.54
C VAL A 154 12.28 8.33 -2.99
N ARG A 155 13.32 7.59 -3.37
CA ARG A 155 13.75 7.45 -4.77
C ARG A 155 13.73 5.99 -5.15
N LEU A 156 13.09 5.69 -6.28
CA LEU A 156 13.00 4.35 -6.84
C LEU A 156 13.40 4.39 -8.31
N SER A 157 14.00 3.30 -8.78
CA SER A 157 14.30 3.07 -10.20
C SER A 157 13.60 1.78 -10.61
N LEU A 158 12.56 1.89 -11.43
CA LEU A 158 11.67 0.78 -11.76
C LEU A 158 11.70 0.53 -13.28
N PRO A 159 11.68 -0.74 -13.71
CA PRO A 159 11.58 -1.06 -15.11
C PRO A 159 10.28 -0.53 -15.73
N LEU A 160 10.39 -0.12 -17.00
CA LEU A 160 9.24 0.27 -17.79
C LEU A 160 8.27 -0.90 -17.96
N GLY A 161 7.01 -0.67 -17.63
CA GLY A 161 5.92 -1.62 -17.80
C GLY A 161 5.07 -1.36 -19.04
N THR A 162 4.15 -2.24 -19.31
CA THR A 162 3.08 -2.06 -20.28
C THR A 162 1.76 -1.86 -19.55
N PRO A 163 0.77 -1.19 -20.17
CA PRO A 163 -0.57 -1.11 -19.59
C PRO A 163 -1.04 -2.49 -19.17
N PRO A 164 -1.58 -2.63 -17.93
CA PRO A 164 -2.17 -3.89 -17.53
C PRO A 164 -3.23 -4.27 -18.56
N LYS A 165 -3.19 -5.53 -19.01
CA LYS A 165 -4.17 -6.05 -19.96
C LYS A 165 -5.53 -5.87 -19.31
N ALA A 166 -6.39 -5.04 -19.90
CA ALA A 166 -7.75 -4.87 -19.40
C ALA A 166 -8.40 -6.25 -19.35
N GLU A 167 -8.56 -6.80 -18.17
CA GLU A 167 -9.47 -7.94 -18.02
C GLU A 167 -10.84 -7.46 -18.45
N PRO A 168 -11.56 -8.22 -19.30
CA PRO A 168 -12.90 -7.80 -19.70
C PRO A 168 -13.72 -7.65 -18.42
N SER A 169 -14.09 -6.42 -18.11
CA SER A 169 -15.00 -6.12 -17.01
C SER A 169 -16.24 -6.97 -17.21
N VAL A 170 -16.43 -7.97 -16.36
CA VAL A 170 -17.69 -8.70 -16.31
C VAL A 170 -18.72 -7.67 -15.86
N VAL A 171 -19.36 -7.04 -16.84
CA VAL A 171 -20.54 -6.22 -16.59
C VAL A 171 -21.60 -7.17 -16.09
N VAL A 172 -21.72 -7.31 -14.78
CA VAL A 172 -22.89 -7.94 -14.17
C VAL A 172 -24.06 -7.02 -14.46
N ARG A 173 -24.72 -7.26 -15.61
CA ARG A 173 -26.02 -6.68 -15.86
C ARG A 173 -26.99 -7.29 -14.85
N HIS A 174 -27.32 -6.54 -13.84
CA HIS A 174 -28.50 -6.83 -13.04
C HIS A 174 -29.68 -6.74 -13.98
N ALA A 175 -30.11 -7.89 -14.47
CA ALA A 175 -31.40 -8.00 -15.15
C ALA A 175 -32.45 -7.71 -14.09
N ALA A 176 -33.09 -6.54 -14.23
CA ALA A 176 -34.29 -6.22 -13.52
C ALA A 176 -35.34 -7.29 -13.89
N SER A 177 -35.78 -8.03 -12.88
CA SER A 177 -36.86 -8.98 -12.96
C SER A 177 -38.13 -8.24 -13.37
N ALA A 178 -38.54 -8.42 -14.62
CA ALA A 178 -39.94 -8.21 -15.01
C ALA A 178 -40.58 -9.60 -15.12
N ALA A 179 -41.50 -9.86 -14.21
CA ALA A 179 -42.33 -11.02 -14.20
C ALA A 179 -43.26 -11.02 -15.41
N ALA A 180 -43.26 -12.10 -16.18
CA ALA A 180 -44.47 -12.51 -16.95
C ALA A 180 -44.36 -14.02 -17.21
N SER A 181 -45.36 -14.68 -16.70
CA SER A 181 -45.86 -16.03 -16.87
C SER A 181 -45.80 -16.66 -18.29
N GLY A 182 -45.56 -17.99 -18.31
CA GLY A 182 -46.02 -18.79 -19.42
C GLY A 182 -45.21 -20.06 -19.73
N SER A 183 -45.57 -21.13 -19.12
CA SER A 183 -45.72 -22.53 -19.53
C SER A 183 -44.85 -23.19 -20.61
N SER A 184 -44.45 -24.42 -20.24
CA SER A 184 -44.52 -25.69 -20.97
C SER A 184 -43.30 -26.17 -21.77
N TRP A 185 -42.64 -27.17 -21.19
CA TRP A 185 -42.47 -28.59 -21.54
C TRP A 185 -41.72 -28.97 -22.82
N ASP A 186 -40.87 -29.98 -22.54
CA ASP A 186 -40.37 -31.10 -23.38
C ASP A 186 -39.14 -30.82 -24.26
N ASP A 187 -38.20 -31.60 -24.34
CA ASP A 187 -37.83 -33.01 -24.11
C ASP A 187 -36.45 -33.30 -24.74
N ALA A 188 -35.77 -34.20 -24.11
CA ALA A 188 -34.95 -35.27 -24.67
C ALA A 188 -33.54 -35.03 -25.28
N SER A 189 -32.61 -35.71 -24.64
CA SER A 189 -31.60 -36.67 -25.19
C SER A 189 -30.41 -36.09 -25.95
N ALA A 190 -29.23 -36.46 -25.73
CA ALA A 190 -28.47 -37.58 -25.25
C ALA A 190 -26.97 -37.42 -25.62
N VAL A 191 -26.11 -37.93 -24.76
CA VAL A 191 -24.85 -38.66 -25.02
C VAL A 191 -23.69 -37.94 -25.71
N GLY A 192 -22.60 -37.87 -24.91
CA GLY A 192 -21.25 -37.66 -25.41
C GLY A 192 -20.26 -37.66 -24.25
N ALA A 193 -19.99 -38.86 -23.71
CA ALA A 193 -18.90 -39.06 -22.75
C ALA A 193 -17.58 -39.00 -23.49
N GLU A 194 -16.72 -38.05 -23.16
CA GLU A 194 -15.32 -38.06 -23.56
C GLU A 194 -14.46 -37.99 -22.29
N THR A 195 -13.72 -39.07 -22.12
CA THR A 195 -12.82 -39.38 -21.00
C THR A 195 -11.67 -38.38 -20.98
N ALA A 196 -11.67 -37.47 -20.03
CA ALA A 196 -10.50 -36.66 -19.70
C ALA A 196 -9.53 -37.49 -18.87
N ALA A 197 -8.28 -37.55 -19.34
CA ALA A 197 -7.15 -38.13 -18.62
C ALA A 197 -6.89 -37.37 -17.31
N PRO A 198 -6.38 -38.03 -16.26
CA PRO A 198 -6.15 -37.34 -14.98
C PRO A 198 -4.98 -36.38 -15.10
N ALA A 199 -5.24 -35.12 -14.70
CA ALA A 199 -4.22 -34.11 -14.50
C ALA A 199 -3.20 -34.58 -13.43
N PRO A 200 -1.91 -34.21 -13.58
CA PRO A 200 -0.91 -34.56 -12.57
C PRO A 200 -1.26 -33.90 -11.24
N ALA A 201 -1.16 -34.68 -10.18
CA ALA A 201 -1.39 -34.25 -8.81
C ALA A 201 -0.59 -32.98 -8.51
N ALA A 202 -1.28 -31.92 -8.13
CA ALA A 202 -0.66 -30.71 -7.63
C ALA A 202 0.15 -31.08 -6.38
N ALA A 203 1.44 -30.78 -6.40
CA ALA A 203 2.28 -30.88 -5.21
C ALA A 203 1.64 -29.98 -4.13
N GLU A 204 1.27 -30.56 -3.01
CA GLU A 204 0.80 -29.82 -1.84
C GLU A 204 1.92 -28.86 -1.41
N THR A 205 1.74 -27.58 -1.70
CA THR A 205 2.64 -26.54 -1.22
C THR A 205 2.34 -26.36 0.27
N VAL A 206 3.18 -26.96 1.12
CA VAL A 206 3.07 -26.76 2.58
C VAL A 206 3.38 -25.28 2.85
N LEU A 207 2.35 -24.54 3.25
CA LEU A 207 2.49 -23.13 3.59
C LEU A 207 3.26 -23.00 4.92
N PRO A 208 4.23 -22.06 5.02
CA PRO A 208 5.14 -21.97 6.17
C PRO A 208 4.45 -21.74 7.52
N LEU A 209 3.27 -21.11 7.53
CA LEU A 209 2.51 -20.79 8.73
C LEU A 209 1.21 -21.60 8.87
N ALA A 210 1.08 -22.70 8.12
CA ALA A 210 -0.12 -23.52 8.14
C ALA A 210 -0.43 -24.05 9.56
N GLY A 211 -1.66 -23.80 10.02
CA GLY A 211 -2.15 -24.24 11.32
C GLY A 211 -1.75 -23.36 12.52
N LEU A 212 -1.05 -22.24 12.28
CA LEU A 212 -0.82 -21.25 13.33
C LEU A 212 -2.03 -20.31 13.46
N HIS A 213 -2.36 -19.98 14.70
CA HIS A 213 -3.33 -18.94 15.03
C HIS A 213 -2.60 -17.76 15.67
N LEU A 214 -2.64 -16.59 15.01
CA LEU A 214 -1.86 -15.42 15.41
C LEU A 214 -2.79 -14.29 15.87
N LEU A 215 -2.38 -13.58 16.91
CA LEU A 215 -3.01 -12.35 17.36
C LEU A 215 -2.24 -11.17 16.77
N LEU A 216 -2.90 -10.34 15.96
CA LEU A 216 -2.35 -9.13 15.37
C LEU A 216 -2.89 -7.92 16.13
N ALA A 217 -1.99 -7.14 16.74
CA ALA A 217 -2.30 -5.85 17.35
C ALA A 217 -1.64 -4.74 16.52
N GLU A 218 -2.43 -4.01 15.76
CA GLU A 218 -1.98 -2.92 14.89
C GLU A 218 -3.02 -1.80 14.93
N ASP A 219 -2.56 -0.58 15.18
CA ASP A 219 -3.39 0.63 15.33
C ASP A 219 -3.75 1.30 14.01
N ASN A 220 -3.22 0.82 12.91
CA ASN A 220 -3.54 1.28 11.55
C ASN A 220 -4.33 0.21 10.82
N GLU A 221 -5.59 0.51 10.49
CA GLU A 221 -6.53 -0.42 9.84
C GLU A 221 -5.96 -1.00 8.53
N LEU A 222 -5.32 -0.16 7.70
CA LEU A 222 -4.71 -0.61 6.45
C LEU A 222 -3.50 -1.53 6.69
N ASN A 223 -2.66 -1.22 7.70
CA ASN A 223 -1.55 -2.09 8.08
C ASN A 223 -2.07 -3.43 8.60
N SER A 224 -3.15 -3.42 9.38
CA SER A 224 -3.83 -4.60 9.89
C SER A 224 -4.37 -5.47 8.75
N GLU A 225 -5.05 -4.87 7.76
CA GLU A 225 -5.53 -5.57 6.57
C GLU A 225 -4.40 -6.22 5.76
N ILE A 226 -3.33 -5.46 5.49
CA ILE A 226 -2.18 -5.96 4.72
C ILE A 226 -1.45 -7.07 5.47
N ALA A 227 -1.22 -6.89 6.78
CA ALA A 227 -0.56 -7.90 7.60
C ALA A 227 -1.40 -9.19 7.69
N THR A 228 -2.72 -9.06 7.85
CA THR A 228 -3.67 -10.18 7.84
C THR A 228 -3.59 -10.92 6.52
N ALA A 229 -3.72 -10.23 5.39
CA ALA A 229 -3.65 -10.84 4.07
C ALA A 229 -2.34 -11.59 3.82
N LEU A 230 -1.20 -10.99 4.19
CA LEU A 230 0.12 -11.61 4.02
C LEU A 230 0.31 -12.87 4.89
N LEU A 231 -0.20 -12.85 6.11
CA LEU A 231 -0.07 -14.00 7.04
C LEU A 231 -1.05 -15.12 6.68
N GLU A 232 -2.25 -14.79 6.22
CA GLU A 232 -3.23 -15.75 5.72
C GLU A 232 -2.74 -16.41 4.42
N GLU A 233 -2.09 -15.68 3.52
CA GLU A 233 -1.45 -16.26 2.32
C GLU A 233 -0.37 -17.27 2.67
N GLN A 234 0.26 -17.15 3.84
CA GLN A 234 1.22 -18.12 4.38
C GLN A 234 0.56 -19.25 5.19
N GLY A 235 -0.75 -19.27 5.27
CA GLY A 235 -1.55 -20.33 5.90
C GLY A 235 -1.87 -20.13 7.38
N ALA A 236 -1.59 -18.98 7.96
CA ALA A 236 -2.01 -18.64 9.32
C ALA A 236 -3.50 -18.26 9.38
N SER A 237 -4.11 -18.40 10.54
CA SER A 237 -5.38 -17.76 10.88
C SER A 237 -5.12 -16.57 11.81
N ILE A 238 -5.75 -15.41 11.52
CA ILE A 238 -5.44 -14.16 12.21
C ILE A 238 -6.65 -13.68 13.02
N THR A 239 -6.39 -13.22 14.23
CA THR A 239 -7.33 -12.40 14.99
C THR A 239 -6.72 -11.02 15.16
N ALA A 240 -7.28 -10.02 14.48
CA ALA A 240 -6.88 -8.63 14.65
C ALA A 240 -7.56 -8.02 15.87
N VAL A 241 -6.82 -7.24 16.65
CA VAL A 241 -7.31 -6.47 17.80
C VAL A 241 -6.80 -5.03 17.67
N GLU A 242 -7.64 -4.07 18.00
CA GLU A 242 -7.35 -2.63 18.01
C GLU A 242 -6.52 -2.20 19.22
#